data_f8bf6cc6d92ddd723f80607e9dbc7fbc
#
_entry.id   f8bf6cc6d92ddd723f80607e9dbc7fbc
#
_cell.length_a   1.000
_cell.length_b   1.000
_cell.length_c   1.000
_cell.angle_alpha   90.00
_cell.angle_beta   90.00
_cell.angle_gamma   90.00
#
_symmetry.space_group_name_H-M   'P 1'
#
loop_
_entity.id
_entity.type
_entity.pdbx_description
1 polymer ?
#
loop_
_entity_poly.entity_id
_entity_poly.type
_entity_poly.pdbx_seq_one_letter_code
_entity_poly.pdbx_strand_id
1 'polypeptide(L)'
;MLKIACLPFNPIQENTYVLWDETNECVVIDAGNSSPREDAALDNFIAEHGLKPVLAANTHGHFDHTLGVEHLKQRYGIPFALSSKDTFLLENAATSGSIFGVKVGAMPTVERDLDGEQEIRFGKTTLRVLRTPGHTPGHVAFFDEGSKSLFTGDTLSRESIGRTDLPGGDYSWIMRSILDVLVPLGDEVHVYPGHGPESTIGHEVLYNPFIVEVLNEEVNYKG
;
A
#
# COMPACT_ATOMS: atom_id res chain seq x y z
N MET A 1 -9.29 -16.60 9.25
CA MET A 1 -9.87 -15.25 8.99
C MET A 1 -8.75 -14.25 9.09
N LEU A 2 -8.63 -13.33 8.11
CA LEU A 2 -7.62 -12.27 8.10
C LEU A 2 -7.75 -11.35 9.33
N LYS A 3 -6.64 -11.07 9.98
CA LYS A 3 -6.49 -10.08 11.03
C LYS A 3 -5.60 -8.96 10.53
N ILE A 4 -5.89 -7.73 10.93
CA ILE A 4 -5.27 -6.51 10.42
C ILE A 4 -4.85 -5.65 11.60
N ALA A 5 -3.63 -5.15 11.59
CA ALA A 5 -3.18 -4.07 12.44
C ALA A 5 -2.57 -2.98 11.59
N CYS A 6 -2.87 -1.73 11.93
CA CYS A 6 -2.31 -0.53 11.33
C CYS A 6 -1.39 0.15 12.35
N LEU A 7 -0.14 0.38 11.95
CA LEU A 7 0.85 1.10 12.74
C LEU A 7 1.32 2.33 11.93
N PRO A 8 0.84 3.52 12.25
CA PRO A 8 1.32 4.74 11.59
C PRO A 8 2.77 5.01 11.98
N PHE A 9 3.63 5.17 10.99
CA PHE A 9 5.06 5.40 11.16
C PHE A 9 5.53 6.63 10.40
N ASN A 10 6.77 7.01 10.64
CA ASN A 10 7.52 8.12 10.08
C ASN A 10 6.83 9.51 10.22
N PRO A 11 7.56 10.62 9.95
CA PRO A 11 6.98 11.97 10.09
C PRO A 11 5.84 12.29 9.13
N ILE A 12 5.67 11.49 8.06
CA ILE A 12 4.62 11.66 7.05
C ILE A 12 3.35 10.90 7.44
N GLN A 13 3.39 10.11 8.55
CA GLN A 13 2.25 9.32 9.06
C GLN A 13 1.75 8.30 8.04
N GLU A 14 2.70 7.54 7.46
CA GLU A 14 2.38 6.40 6.61
C GLU A 14 1.78 5.28 7.45
N ASN A 15 0.80 4.56 6.89
CA ASN A 15 0.11 3.44 7.50
C ASN A 15 0.77 2.11 7.11
N THR A 16 1.64 1.60 7.96
CA THR A 16 2.17 0.24 7.83
C THR A 16 1.13 -0.78 8.31
N TYR A 17 0.81 -1.77 7.49
CA TYR A 17 -0.13 -2.83 7.86
C TYR A 17 0.57 -4.14 8.14
N VAL A 18 0.26 -4.75 9.28
CA VAL A 18 0.61 -6.14 9.60
C VAL A 18 -0.63 -7.00 9.41
N LEU A 19 -0.55 -7.97 8.50
CA LEU A 19 -1.66 -8.85 8.13
C LEU A 19 -1.31 -10.29 8.49
N TRP A 20 -2.19 -11.00 9.22
CA TRP A 20 -1.94 -12.40 9.60
C TRP A 20 -3.24 -13.20 9.72
N ASP A 21 -3.12 -14.50 9.81
CA ASP A 21 -4.23 -15.40 10.06
C ASP A 21 -3.99 -16.32 11.26
N GLU A 22 -4.78 -17.38 11.39
CA GLU A 22 -4.69 -18.34 12.49
C GLU A 22 -3.39 -19.18 12.51
N THR A 23 -2.58 -19.14 11.45
CA THR A 23 -1.27 -19.82 11.41
C THR A 23 -0.17 -18.99 12.08
N ASN A 24 -0.45 -17.71 12.35
CA ASN A 24 0.48 -16.68 12.79
C ASN A 24 1.54 -16.30 11.75
N GLU A 25 1.51 -16.86 10.53
CA GLU A 25 2.29 -16.27 9.44
C GLU A 25 1.72 -14.88 9.11
N CYS A 26 2.62 -13.92 8.88
CA CYS A 26 2.21 -12.55 8.56
C CYS A 26 2.99 -11.96 7.40
N VAL A 27 2.34 -11.05 6.70
CA VAL A 27 2.93 -10.14 5.73
C VAL A 27 2.89 -8.72 6.31
N VAL A 28 3.93 -7.95 6.06
CA VAL A 28 3.97 -6.51 6.37
C VAL A 28 3.82 -5.76 5.05
N ILE A 29 2.76 -4.96 4.95
CA ILE A 29 2.48 -4.10 3.79
C ILE A 29 2.98 -2.70 4.11
N ASP A 30 3.77 -2.12 3.19
CA ASP A 30 4.29 -0.76 3.24
C ASP A 30 4.99 -0.45 4.59
N ALA A 31 6.16 -1.07 4.80
CA ALA A 31 6.91 -0.89 6.05
C ALA A 31 7.58 0.48 6.11
N GLY A 32 6.93 1.46 6.76
CA GLY A 32 7.36 2.85 6.83
C GLY A 32 8.16 3.23 8.09
N ASN A 33 8.45 2.27 8.99
CA ASN A 33 9.24 2.54 10.19
C ASN A 33 10.62 3.12 9.85
N SER A 34 10.94 4.29 10.44
CA SER A 34 12.06 5.14 10.02
C SER A 34 13.09 5.41 11.12
N SER A 35 12.89 4.84 12.31
CA SER A 35 13.73 5.09 13.47
C SER A 35 13.85 3.84 14.35
N PRO A 36 14.93 3.71 15.16
CA PRO A 36 15.06 2.59 16.09
C PRO A 36 13.88 2.42 17.06
N ARG A 37 13.17 3.51 17.37
CA ARG A 37 11.96 3.47 18.20
C ARG A 37 10.79 2.82 17.46
N GLU A 38 10.62 3.15 16.19
CA GLU A 38 9.57 2.58 15.33
C GLU A 38 9.89 1.14 14.96
N ASP A 39 11.17 0.83 14.68
CA ASP A 39 11.64 -0.55 14.50
C ASP A 39 11.28 -1.42 15.72
N ALA A 40 11.60 -0.94 16.93
CA ALA A 40 11.25 -1.64 18.16
C ALA A 40 9.73 -1.75 18.36
N ALA A 41 8.94 -0.76 17.95
CA ALA A 41 7.48 -0.83 18.05
C ALA A 41 6.90 -1.93 17.15
N LEU A 42 7.38 -2.04 15.91
CA LEU A 42 6.99 -3.09 14.99
C LEU A 42 7.45 -4.47 15.48
N ASP A 43 8.70 -4.61 15.93
CA ASP A 43 9.24 -5.86 16.46
C ASP A 43 8.48 -6.33 17.71
N ASN A 44 8.15 -5.41 18.62
CA ASN A 44 7.38 -5.73 19.83
C ASN A 44 5.96 -6.19 19.44
N PHE A 45 5.29 -5.51 18.52
CA PHE A 45 3.98 -5.94 18.04
C PHE A 45 4.03 -7.38 17.48
N ILE A 46 5.00 -7.67 16.63
CA ILE A 46 5.20 -9.01 16.05
C ILE A 46 5.44 -10.06 17.15
N ALA A 47 6.31 -9.74 18.13
CA ALA A 47 6.63 -10.65 19.21
C ALA A 47 5.46 -10.90 20.18
N GLU A 48 4.74 -9.84 20.58
CA GLU A 48 3.60 -9.93 21.50
C GLU A 48 2.45 -10.76 20.94
N HIS A 49 2.27 -10.74 19.61
CA HIS A 49 1.25 -11.54 18.92
C HIS A 49 1.76 -12.91 18.44
N GLY A 50 3.04 -13.24 18.70
CA GLY A 50 3.65 -14.49 18.28
C GLY A 50 3.68 -14.69 16.77
N LEU A 51 3.80 -13.59 16.01
CA LEU A 51 3.72 -13.62 14.56
C LEU A 51 5.04 -14.08 13.92
N LYS A 52 4.93 -14.61 12.71
CA LYS A 52 6.04 -15.09 11.90
C LYS A 52 6.03 -14.33 10.56
N PRO A 53 6.78 -13.23 10.44
CA PRO A 53 6.90 -12.53 9.17
C PRO A 53 7.45 -13.46 8.07
N VAL A 54 6.79 -13.46 6.91
CA VAL A 54 7.20 -14.29 5.76
C VAL A 54 7.46 -13.45 4.50
N LEU A 55 6.97 -12.21 4.48
CA LEU A 55 7.12 -11.31 3.34
C LEU A 55 6.96 -9.86 3.79
N ALA A 56 7.79 -8.97 3.26
CA ALA A 56 7.51 -7.53 3.16
C ALA A 56 7.01 -7.26 1.75
N ALA A 57 5.84 -6.63 1.59
CA ALA A 57 5.28 -6.33 0.28
C ALA A 57 4.80 -4.88 0.23
N ASN A 58 5.16 -4.16 -0.81
CA ASN A 58 4.79 -2.76 -0.93
C ASN A 58 3.78 -2.53 -2.05
N THR A 59 2.87 -1.60 -1.79
CA THR A 59 1.93 -1.11 -2.80
C THR A 59 2.66 -0.35 -3.90
N HIS A 60 3.70 0.41 -3.54
CA HIS A 60 4.52 1.19 -4.46
C HIS A 60 5.91 1.54 -3.86
N GLY A 61 6.75 2.20 -4.64
CA GLY A 61 8.16 2.40 -4.30
C GLY A 61 8.51 3.75 -3.66
N HIS A 62 7.57 4.56 -3.18
CA HIS A 62 7.93 5.81 -2.49
C HIS A 62 8.65 5.53 -1.18
N PHE A 63 9.57 6.44 -0.82
CA PHE A 63 10.53 6.23 0.26
C PHE A 63 9.84 6.00 1.61
N ASP A 64 8.78 6.72 1.90
CA ASP A 64 8.04 6.66 3.18
C ASP A 64 7.34 5.31 3.41
N HIS A 65 7.01 4.58 2.34
CA HIS A 65 6.47 3.21 2.39
C HIS A 65 7.57 2.13 2.46
N THR A 66 8.85 2.51 2.27
CA THR A 66 9.96 1.54 2.14
C THR A 66 11.02 1.65 3.22
N LEU A 67 10.96 2.66 4.09
CA LEU A 67 12.00 2.97 5.09
C LEU A 67 12.31 1.80 6.04
N GLY A 68 11.31 1.00 6.40
CA GLY A 68 11.43 -0.12 7.33
C GLY A 68 11.72 -1.47 6.68
N VAL A 69 11.69 -1.58 5.37
CA VAL A 69 11.84 -2.87 4.67
C VAL A 69 13.21 -3.48 4.93
N GLU A 70 14.29 -2.69 4.90
CA GLU A 70 15.63 -3.20 5.17
C GLU A 70 15.76 -3.75 6.61
N HIS A 71 15.13 -3.10 7.60
CA HIS A 71 15.05 -3.60 8.96
C HIS A 71 14.36 -4.98 9.01
N LEU A 72 13.21 -5.13 8.35
CA LEU A 72 12.49 -6.42 8.29
C LEU A 72 13.32 -7.52 7.65
N LYS A 73 14.02 -7.22 6.55
CA LYS A 73 14.90 -8.18 5.87
C LYS A 73 16.03 -8.65 6.77
N GLN A 74 16.72 -7.73 7.45
CA GLN A 74 17.82 -8.04 8.35
C GLN A 74 17.36 -8.79 9.60
N ARG A 75 16.21 -8.40 10.15
CA ARG A 75 15.70 -8.93 11.41
C ARG A 75 15.07 -10.31 11.26
N TYR A 76 14.31 -10.53 10.18
CA TYR A 76 13.49 -11.74 10.00
C TYR A 76 13.95 -12.61 8.82
N GLY A 77 14.87 -12.15 7.99
CA GLY A 77 15.37 -12.91 6.84
C GLY A 77 14.31 -13.12 5.75
N ILE A 78 13.35 -12.20 5.61
CA ILE A 78 12.23 -12.31 4.68
C ILE A 78 12.51 -11.60 3.35
N PRO A 79 11.93 -12.06 2.23
CA PRO A 79 12.03 -11.37 0.95
C PRO A 79 11.20 -10.09 0.92
N PHE A 80 11.55 -9.20 -0.03
CA PHE A 80 10.83 -7.99 -0.35
C PHE A 80 10.18 -8.07 -1.72
N ALA A 81 8.89 -7.74 -1.79
CA ALA A 81 8.09 -7.72 -3.01
C ALA A 81 7.69 -6.28 -3.38
N LEU A 82 7.99 -5.87 -4.59
CA LEU A 82 7.65 -4.58 -5.18
C LEU A 82 7.52 -4.76 -6.70
N SER A 83 6.69 -3.96 -7.36
CA SER A 83 6.68 -3.93 -8.83
C SER A 83 8.01 -3.38 -9.38
N SER A 84 8.58 -4.08 -10.34
CA SER A 84 9.82 -3.66 -11.02
C SER A 84 9.70 -2.29 -11.69
N LYS A 85 8.51 -1.84 -12.01
CA LYS A 85 8.22 -0.51 -12.57
C LYS A 85 8.49 0.63 -11.58
N ASP A 86 8.58 0.34 -10.28
CA ASP A 86 8.82 1.32 -9.22
C ASP A 86 10.25 1.29 -8.66
N THR A 87 11.12 0.42 -9.15
CA THR A 87 12.52 0.33 -8.66
C THR A 87 13.29 1.64 -8.78
N PHE A 88 13.00 2.47 -9.81
CA PHE A 88 13.61 3.79 -9.96
C PHE A 88 13.30 4.75 -8.78
N LEU A 89 12.18 4.54 -8.07
CA LEU A 89 11.83 5.30 -6.88
C LEU A 89 12.75 4.95 -5.71
N LEU A 90 13.12 3.69 -5.57
CA LEU A 90 14.12 3.26 -4.56
C LEU A 90 15.47 3.90 -4.83
N GLU A 91 15.91 3.96 -6.08
CA GLU A 91 17.18 4.59 -6.48
C GLU A 91 17.20 6.09 -6.16
N ASN A 92 16.04 6.75 -6.20
CA ASN A 92 15.89 8.19 -5.93
C ASN A 92 15.37 8.50 -4.51
N ALA A 93 15.21 7.49 -3.66
CA ALA A 93 14.60 7.62 -2.33
C ALA A 93 15.31 8.64 -1.42
N ALA A 94 16.64 8.68 -1.46
CA ALA A 94 17.42 9.63 -0.66
C ALA A 94 17.17 11.10 -1.06
N THR A 95 17.03 11.36 -2.36
CA THR A 95 16.69 12.69 -2.89
C THR A 95 15.28 13.08 -2.49
N SER A 96 14.32 12.17 -2.67
CA SER A 96 12.92 12.39 -2.32
C SER A 96 12.75 12.62 -0.81
N GLY A 97 13.36 11.77 0.03
CA GLY A 97 13.30 11.92 1.48
C GLY A 97 13.87 13.24 1.97
N SER A 98 14.95 13.74 1.35
CA SER A 98 15.57 15.00 1.74
C SER A 98 14.64 16.21 1.56
N ILE A 99 13.74 16.18 0.58
CA ILE A 99 12.74 17.23 0.34
C ILE A 99 11.76 17.31 1.52
N PHE A 100 11.47 16.17 2.15
CA PHE A 100 10.59 16.06 3.31
C PHE A 100 11.34 16.10 4.65
N GLY A 101 12.66 16.34 4.62
CA GLY A 101 13.48 16.37 5.83
C GLY A 101 13.70 14.98 6.47
N VAL A 102 13.45 13.91 5.72
CA VAL A 102 13.65 12.53 6.16
C VAL A 102 14.99 12.01 5.66
N LYS A 103 15.79 11.47 6.57
CA LYS A 103 17.05 10.81 6.21
C LYS A 103 16.74 9.38 5.77
N VAL A 104 17.01 9.10 4.52
CA VAL A 104 16.84 7.76 3.94
C VAL A 104 18.17 7.02 3.99
N GLY A 105 18.14 5.78 4.48
CA GLY A 105 19.27 4.85 4.50
C GLY A 105 19.46 4.12 3.16
N ALA A 106 20.16 3.00 3.20
CA ALA A 106 20.23 2.10 2.05
C ALA A 106 18.85 1.51 1.74
N MET A 107 18.44 1.56 0.48
CA MET A 107 17.18 0.95 0.06
C MET A 107 17.34 -0.56 -0.15
N PRO A 108 16.31 -1.34 0.16
CA PRO A 108 16.34 -2.78 0.04
C PRO A 108 16.39 -3.23 -1.42
N THR A 109 16.98 -4.40 -1.65
CA THR A 109 16.86 -5.12 -2.92
C THR A 109 15.49 -5.79 -3.01
N VAL A 110 14.91 -5.78 -4.21
CA VAL A 110 13.63 -6.45 -4.52
C VAL A 110 13.92 -7.90 -4.93
N GLU A 111 13.33 -8.88 -4.24
CA GLU A 111 13.45 -10.29 -4.59
C GLU A 111 12.23 -10.84 -5.32
N ARG A 112 11.07 -10.20 -5.18
CA ARG A 112 9.83 -10.61 -5.87
C ARG A 112 9.25 -9.44 -6.66
N ASP A 113 9.08 -9.64 -7.96
CA ASP A 113 8.47 -8.65 -8.85
C ASP A 113 6.95 -8.82 -8.89
N LEU A 114 6.23 -7.85 -8.30
CA LEU A 114 4.76 -7.85 -8.29
C LEU A 114 4.14 -7.55 -9.66
N ASP A 115 4.90 -7.06 -10.64
CA ASP A 115 4.34 -6.76 -11.97
C ASP A 115 3.84 -8.02 -12.70
N GLY A 116 4.45 -9.18 -12.42
CA GLY A 116 4.04 -10.49 -12.96
C GLY A 116 3.09 -11.28 -12.04
N GLU A 117 2.92 -10.88 -10.79
CA GLU A 117 2.14 -11.65 -9.81
C GLU A 117 0.67 -11.25 -9.81
N GLN A 118 -0.21 -12.25 -9.62
CA GLN A 118 -1.65 -12.04 -9.45
C GLN A 118 -2.10 -12.15 -8.00
N GLU A 119 -1.29 -12.77 -7.16
CA GLU A 119 -1.59 -12.99 -5.75
C GLU A 119 -0.32 -13.16 -4.90
N ILE A 120 -0.41 -12.79 -3.63
CA ILE A 120 0.56 -13.15 -2.59
C ILE A 120 -0.12 -14.03 -1.54
N ARG A 121 0.64 -14.96 -0.93
CA ARG A 121 0.11 -15.92 0.04
C ARG A 121 0.92 -15.94 1.31
N PHE A 122 0.22 -16.09 2.44
CA PHE A 122 0.80 -16.35 3.75
C PHE A 122 -0.20 -17.18 4.58
N GLY A 123 0.29 -18.15 5.31
CA GLY A 123 -0.57 -19.08 6.04
C GLY A 123 -1.65 -19.71 5.16
N LYS A 124 -2.91 -19.42 5.44
CA LYS A 124 -4.09 -19.83 4.66
C LYS A 124 -4.72 -18.66 3.88
N THR A 125 -4.13 -17.49 3.98
CA THR A 125 -4.63 -16.25 3.36
C THR A 125 -4.02 -16.04 1.98
N THR A 126 -4.85 -15.59 1.05
CA THR A 126 -4.44 -15.19 -0.29
C THR A 126 -4.92 -13.78 -0.54
N LEU A 127 -4.00 -12.85 -0.83
CA LEU A 127 -4.32 -11.50 -1.28
C LEU A 127 -4.16 -11.44 -2.80
N ARG A 128 -5.18 -10.94 -3.49
CA ARG A 128 -5.07 -10.63 -4.92
C ARG A 128 -4.21 -9.37 -5.09
N VAL A 129 -3.34 -9.38 -6.07
CA VAL A 129 -2.55 -8.22 -6.49
C VAL A 129 -3.29 -7.52 -7.62
N LEU A 130 -3.82 -6.34 -7.36
CA LEU A 130 -4.55 -5.52 -8.31
C LEU A 130 -3.65 -4.39 -8.81
N ARG A 131 -3.43 -4.30 -10.11
CA ARG A 131 -2.64 -3.20 -10.68
C ARG A 131 -3.44 -1.92 -10.66
N THR A 132 -2.90 -0.91 -10.02
CA THR A 132 -3.52 0.41 -9.83
C THR A 132 -2.55 1.55 -10.16
N PRO A 133 -1.99 1.57 -11.39
CA PRO A 133 -1.05 2.61 -11.77
C PRO A 133 -1.70 4.01 -11.78
N GLY A 134 -0.88 5.03 -11.59
CA GLY A 134 -1.29 6.43 -11.67
C GLY A 134 -0.69 7.32 -10.60
N HIS A 135 -0.63 6.89 -9.34
CA HIS A 135 0.23 7.54 -8.34
C HIS A 135 1.71 7.25 -8.63
N THR A 136 2.00 5.98 -8.92
CA THR A 136 3.26 5.52 -9.52
C THR A 136 2.97 4.55 -10.66
N PRO A 137 3.93 4.28 -11.58
CA PRO A 137 3.72 3.34 -12.69
C PRO A 137 3.55 1.88 -12.24
N GLY A 138 4.21 1.51 -11.13
CA GLY A 138 4.20 0.16 -10.59
C GLY A 138 3.22 -0.04 -9.44
N HIS A 139 2.35 0.92 -9.16
CA HIS A 139 1.43 0.84 -8.02
C HIS A 139 0.51 -0.38 -8.12
N VAL A 140 0.34 -1.08 -6.99
CA VAL A 140 -0.61 -2.18 -6.81
C VAL A 140 -1.43 -1.98 -5.54
N ALA A 141 -2.64 -2.53 -5.52
CA ALA A 141 -3.44 -2.69 -4.30
C ALA A 141 -3.51 -4.19 -3.95
N PHE A 142 -3.65 -4.50 -2.66
CA PHE A 142 -3.83 -5.87 -2.19
C PHE A 142 -5.26 -6.07 -1.70
N PHE A 143 -5.92 -7.14 -2.15
CA PHE A 143 -7.32 -7.39 -1.83
C PHE A 143 -7.53 -8.79 -1.25
N ASP A 144 -8.06 -8.84 -0.02
CA ASP A 144 -8.60 -10.07 0.58
C ASP A 144 -10.10 -10.17 0.30
N GLU A 145 -10.47 -11.11 -0.56
CA GLU A 145 -11.87 -11.32 -0.95
C GLU A 145 -12.73 -11.85 0.21
N GLY A 146 -12.12 -12.63 1.10
CA GLY A 146 -12.82 -13.27 2.22
C GLY A 146 -13.28 -12.29 3.30
N SER A 147 -12.49 -11.28 3.63
CA SER A 147 -12.83 -10.23 4.59
C SER A 147 -13.29 -8.93 3.94
N LYS A 148 -13.27 -8.84 2.60
CA LYS A 148 -13.56 -7.61 1.84
C LYS A 148 -12.63 -6.47 2.24
N SER A 149 -11.36 -6.76 2.47
CA SER A 149 -10.34 -5.78 2.88
C SER A 149 -9.42 -5.43 1.72
N LEU A 150 -9.32 -4.15 1.40
CA LEU A 150 -8.56 -3.60 0.27
C LEU A 150 -7.51 -2.61 0.78
N PHE A 151 -6.23 -2.94 0.59
CA PHE A 151 -5.08 -2.09 0.93
C PHE A 151 -4.69 -1.31 -0.31
N THR A 152 -5.04 -0.05 -0.35
CA THR A 152 -5.00 0.78 -1.54
C THR A 152 -3.70 1.56 -1.72
N GLY A 153 -2.77 1.49 -0.75
CA GLY A 153 -1.63 2.40 -0.76
C GLY A 153 -2.09 3.82 -1.02
N ASP A 154 -1.43 4.47 -1.96
CA ASP A 154 -1.72 5.86 -2.32
C ASP A 154 -2.56 6.01 -3.61
N THR A 155 -3.29 4.97 -4.01
CA THR A 155 -4.27 5.12 -5.11
C THR A 155 -5.54 5.80 -4.63
N LEU A 156 -6.17 5.30 -3.57
CA LEU A 156 -7.45 5.79 -3.03
C LEU A 156 -7.34 5.94 -1.52
N SER A 157 -7.68 7.11 -1.01
CA SER A 157 -7.81 7.41 0.41
C SER A 157 -9.15 8.07 0.69
N ARG A 158 -9.46 8.27 1.97
CA ARG A 158 -10.76 8.85 2.37
C ARG A 158 -10.96 10.23 1.77
N GLU A 159 -11.95 10.34 0.89
CA GLU A 159 -12.36 11.56 0.19
C GLU A 159 -11.20 12.23 -0.59
N SER A 160 -10.20 11.43 -1.00
CA SER A 160 -9.03 11.89 -1.74
C SER A 160 -8.44 10.78 -2.61
N ILE A 161 -7.48 11.14 -3.45
CA ILE A 161 -6.66 10.22 -4.25
C ILE A 161 -5.19 10.57 -4.07
N GLY A 162 -4.30 9.65 -4.42
CA GLY A 162 -2.87 9.90 -4.46
C GLY A 162 -2.52 11.02 -5.44
N ARG A 163 -1.50 11.80 -5.10
CA ARG A 163 -0.97 12.84 -6.00
C ARG A 163 -0.38 12.22 -7.26
N THR A 164 -0.50 12.93 -8.36
CA THR A 164 -0.06 12.46 -9.68
C THR A 164 0.96 13.39 -10.34
N ASP A 165 1.47 14.36 -9.59
CA ASP A 165 2.44 15.37 -10.04
C ASP A 165 3.90 15.01 -9.74
N LEU A 166 4.15 13.84 -9.14
CA LEU A 166 5.49 13.30 -8.93
C LEU A 166 5.96 12.48 -10.14
N PRO A 167 7.28 12.20 -10.26
CA PRO A 167 7.81 11.42 -11.38
C PRO A 167 7.11 10.06 -11.56
N GLY A 168 6.56 9.83 -12.74
CA GLY A 168 5.77 8.63 -13.07
C GLY A 168 4.28 8.72 -12.76
N GLY A 169 3.83 9.82 -12.14
CA GLY A 169 2.41 10.06 -11.86
C GLY A 169 1.59 10.38 -13.10
N ASP A 170 0.34 9.92 -13.16
CA ASP A 170 -0.61 10.16 -14.24
C ASP A 170 -2.05 10.15 -13.73
N TYR A 171 -2.73 11.30 -13.84
CA TYR A 171 -4.09 11.47 -13.34
C TYR A 171 -5.11 10.58 -14.09
N SER A 172 -4.96 10.43 -15.39
CA SER A 172 -5.89 9.59 -16.18
C SER A 172 -5.76 8.12 -15.80
N TRP A 173 -4.54 7.67 -15.50
CA TRP A 173 -4.30 6.30 -15.06
C TRP A 173 -4.83 6.05 -13.65
N ILE A 174 -4.63 6.96 -12.70
CA ILE A 174 -5.15 6.76 -11.34
C ILE A 174 -6.68 6.72 -11.32
N MET A 175 -7.34 7.58 -12.10
CA MET A 175 -8.80 7.56 -12.21
C MET A 175 -9.32 6.26 -12.84
N ARG A 176 -8.66 5.74 -13.88
CA ARG A 176 -8.99 4.41 -14.43
C ARG A 176 -8.77 3.30 -13.41
N SER A 177 -7.66 3.33 -12.67
CA SER A 177 -7.40 2.36 -11.60
C SER A 177 -8.51 2.34 -10.56
N ILE A 178 -8.99 3.52 -10.17
CA ILE A 178 -10.09 3.63 -9.20
C ILE A 178 -11.41 3.15 -9.81
N LEU A 179 -11.81 3.68 -10.97
CA LEU A 179 -13.13 3.44 -11.54
C LEU A 179 -13.28 2.05 -12.16
N ASP A 180 -12.24 1.54 -12.83
CA ASP A 180 -12.32 0.27 -13.58
C ASP A 180 -11.86 -0.94 -12.75
N VAL A 181 -11.03 -0.72 -11.69
CA VAL A 181 -10.45 -1.81 -10.89
C VAL A 181 -10.99 -1.84 -9.47
N LEU A 182 -11.01 -0.69 -8.75
CA LEU A 182 -11.37 -0.68 -7.34
C LEU A 182 -12.88 -0.58 -7.11
N VAL A 183 -13.58 0.33 -7.78
CA VAL A 183 -15.03 0.53 -7.62
C VAL A 183 -15.82 -0.75 -7.92
N PRO A 184 -15.50 -1.55 -8.97
CA PRO A 184 -16.22 -2.80 -9.25
C PRO A 184 -16.09 -3.91 -8.19
N LEU A 185 -15.22 -3.73 -7.17
CA LEU A 185 -15.10 -4.70 -6.08
C LEU A 185 -16.33 -4.71 -5.16
N GLY A 186 -17.10 -3.61 -5.11
CA GLY A 186 -18.38 -3.47 -4.41
C GLY A 186 -18.33 -2.54 -3.21
N ASP A 187 -19.46 -1.95 -2.90
CA ASP A 187 -19.62 -0.85 -1.92
C ASP A 187 -19.22 -1.26 -0.49
N GLU A 188 -19.36 -2.54 -0.15
CA GLU A 188 -19.04 -3.09 1.17
C GLU A 188 -17.54 -3.32 1.41
N VAL A 189 -16.70 -3.09 0.40
CA VAL A 189 -15.25 -3.29 0.53
C VAL A 189 -14.65 -2.19 1.40
N HIS A 190 -13.94 -2.60 2.46
CA HIS A 190 -13.20 -1.72 3.35
C HIS A 190 -11.89 -1.29 2.71
N VAL A 191 -11.63 0.01 2.71
CA VAL A 191 -10.44 0.65 2.15
C VAL A 191 -9.45 1.00 3.26
N TYR A 192 -8.25 0.45 3.17
CA TYR A 192 -7.11 0.69 4.06
C TYR A 192 -6.04 1.45 3.27
N PRO A 193 -5.99 2.79 3.38
CA PRO A 193 -5.09 3.62 2.57
C PRO A 193 -3.67 3.67 3.14
N GLY A 194 -2.70 4.09 2.32
CA GLY A 194 -1.33 4.36 2.75
C GLY A 194 -1.20 5.53 3.73
N HIS A 195 -2.15 6.47 3.69
CA HIS A 195 -2.21 7.62 4.60
C HIS A 195 -3.63 7.93 5.03
N GLY A 196 -3.78 8.38 6.27
CA GLY A 196 -5.07 8.82 6.80
C GLY A 196 -5.99 7.68 7.27
N PRO A 197 -7.28 7.98 7.49
CA PRO A 197 -8.22 7.02 8.05
C PRO A 197 -8.79 6.04 7.01
N GLU A 198 -9.31 4.92 7.50
CA GLU A 198 -10.05 3.93 6.72
C GLU A 198 -11.32 4.51 6.07
N SER A 199 -11.78 3.85 5.02
CA SER A 199 -13.01 4.19 4.31
C SER A 199 -13.73 2.92 3.80
N THR A 200 -14.67 3.07 2.88
CA THR A 200 -15.27 1.99 2.09
C THR A 200 -15.43 2.44 0.64
N ILE A 201 -15.47 1.50 -0.29
CA ILE A 201 -15.73 1.84 -1.70
C ILE A 201 -17.06 2.60 -1.83
N GLY A 202 -18.11 2.16 -1.16
CA GLY A 202 -19.41 2.85 -1.19
C GLY A 202 -19.35 4.28 -0.66
N HIS A 203 -18.57 4.56 0.39
CA HIS A 203 -18.33 5.91 0.87
C HIS A 203 -17.62 6.76 -0.20
N GLU A 204 -16.57 6.23 -0.79
CA GLU A 204 -15.78 6.97 -1.78
C GLU A 204 -16.57 7.26 -3.06
N VAL A 205 -17.39 6.34 -3.53
CA VAL A 205 -18.29 6.58 -4.70
C VAL A 205 -19.27 7.74 -4.44
N LEU A 206 -19.72 7.92 -3.20
CA LEU A 206 -20.70 8.95 -2.84
C LEU A 206 -20.07 10.30 -2.48
N TYR A 207 -18.87 10.30 -1.85
CA TYR A 207 -18.34 11.50 -1.20
C TYR A 207 -16.94 11.91 -1.69
N ASN A 208 -16.22 11.05 -2.41
CA ASN A 208 -14.91 11.40 -2.94
C ASN A 208 -15.07 12.40 -4.10
N PRO A 209 -14.58 13.65 -3.98
CA PRO A 209 -14.81 14.68 -4.98
C PRO A 209 -14.28 14.32 -6.37
N PHE A 210 -13.17 13.59 -6.45
CA PHE A 210 -12.58 13.16 -7.72
C PHE A 210 -13.45 12.13 -8.44
N ILE A 211 -14.01 11.17 -7.70
CA ILE A 211 -14.90 10.15 -8.25
C ILE A 211 -16.23 10.77 -8.66
N VAL A 212 -16.83 11.59 -7.80
CA VAL A 212 -18.10 12.25 -8.03
C VAL A 212 -18.04 13.17 -9.26
N GLU A 213 -16.93 13.91 -9.45
CA GLU A 213 -16.73 14.77 -10.63
C GLU A 213 -16.81 13.97 -11.92
N VAL A 214 -16.05 12.88 -12.04
CA VAL A 214 -16.01 12.05 -13.26
C VAL A 214 -17.35 11.38 -13.53
N LEU A 215 -18.01 10.84 -12.50
CA LEU A 215 -19.33 10.22 -12.65
C LEU A 215 -20.41 11.23 -13.11
N ASN A 216 -20.35 12.47 -12.62
CA ASN A 216 -21.26 13.53 -13.04
C ASN A 216 -21.01 13.99 -14.50
N GLU A 217 -19.77 14.03 -14.94
CA GLU A 217 -19.42 14.34 -16.33
C GLU A 217 -19.97 13.27 -17.28
N GLU A 218 -19.83 11.98 -16.95
CA GLU A 218 -20.40 10.89 -17.78
C GLU A 218 -21.93 10.95 -17.90
N VAL A 219 -22.64 11.37 -16.86
CA VAL A 219 -24.11 11.54 -16.91
C VAL A 219 -24.50 12.67 -17.85
N ASN A 220 -23.75 13.78 -17.83
CA ASN A 220 -24.03 14.95 -18.67
C ASN A 220 -23.73 14.72 -20.18
N TYR A 221 -22.83 13.77 -20.51
CA TYR A 221 -22.55 13.42 -21.92
C TYR A 221 -23.55 12.43 -22.53
N LYS A 222 -24.33 11.72 -21.71
CA LYS A 222 -25.32 10.72 -22.15
C LYS A 222 -26.75 11.23 -22.17
N GLY A 223 -27.01 12.49 -21.81
CA GLY A 223 -28.32 13.19 -21.85
C GLY A 223 -28.36 14.18 -22.97
#